data_611d05eac0f33d6728a8a8301de758b2
#
_entry.id   611d05eac0f33d6728a8a8301de758b2
#
_cell.length_a   1.000
_cell.length_b   1.000
_cell.length_c   1.000
_cell.angle_alpha   90.00
_cell.angle_beta   90.00
_cell.angle_gamma   90.00
#
_symmetry.space_group_name_H-M   'P 1'
#
loop_
_entity.id
_entity.type
_entity.pdbx_description
1 polymer ?
#
loop_
_entity_poly.entity_id
_entity_poly.type
_entity_poly.pdbx_seq_one_letter_code
_entity_poly.pdbx_strand_id
1 'polypeptide(L)'
;CLVGSEMCIRDSPDTLQYLTGIKVYNLGVSGETSYEIALRQGGIKMYVRDTFEVGYDDSVDVTIVDENGGEVYMADFSAYGYTEPQESDIVYINDEMFKITGTEEEGLHICRYSDEEVNYDAFTTVYADTQVYTKASYERKNDILILEIGSNGGWENYRQLISQYDAMIQNSGCDYYIIVGDTDDPGTSIADTTQGIRNEDGTYIGVGDTAWEATLREAYGEHFINMRTYLIENGLTDVGLRPTVGDYKGFRRGRISKQLRYDWTHFNSYGYYSKGIAIYAKGVELGYWE
;
A
#
# COMPACT_ATOMS: atom_id res chain seq x y z
N CYS A 1 5.63 7.68 4.23
CA CYS A 1 4.43 7.29 3.49
C CYS A 1 4.16 5.79 3.73
N LEU A 2 3.00 5.42 4.24
CA LEU A 2 2.61 4.03 4.47
C LEU A 2 1.55 3.64 3.46
N VAL A 3 1.82 2.57 2.69
CA VAL A 3 0.99 2.10 1.59
C VAL A 3 0.65 0.64 1.83
N GLY A 4 -0.63 0.30 1.78
CA GLY A 4 -1.08 -1.08 1.97
C GLY A 4 -2.55 -1.26 1.60
N SER A 5 -2.99 -2.51 1.56
CA SER A 5 -4.34 -2.92 1.16
C SER A 5 -5.29 -3.20 2.33
N GLU A 6 -4.85 -3.03 3.58
CA GLU A 6 -5.64 -3.36 4.76
C GLU A 6 -6.44 -2.20 5.35
N MET A 7 -7.65 -2.52 5.81
CA MET A 7 -8.71 -1.57 6.15
C MET A 7 -8.57 -0.81 7.49
N CYS A 8 -7.61 -1.06 8.33
CA CYS A 8 -7.54 -0.38 9.63
C CYS A 8 -6.25 0.39 9.88
N ILE A 9 -6.23 1.24 9.39
CA ILE A 9 -5.43 2.24 8.78
C ILE A 9 -5.06 3.41 9.70
N ARG A 10 -5.83 3.71 10.71
CA ARG A 10 -5.49 4.83 11.60
C ARG A 10 -4.47 4.46 12.68
N ASP A 11 -4.57 3.30 13.25
CA ASP A 11 -3.82 2.98 14.46
C ASP A 11 -2.31 2.78 14.23
N SER A 12 -1.89 2.12 13.12
CA SER A 12 -0.45 1.92 12.84
C SER A 12 0.26 3.18 12.36
N PRO A 13 -0.29 3.94 11.37
CA PRO A 13 0.29 5.24 10.98
C PRO A 13 0.30 6.24 12.12
N ASP A 14 -0.78 6.34 12.90
CA ASP A 14 -0.87 7.24 14.04
C ASP A 14 0.13 6.87 15.14
N THR A 15 0.30 5.57 15.40
CA THR A 15 1.31 5.06 16.34
C THR A 15 2.72 5.41 15.85
N LEU A 16 3.03 5.18 14.59
CA LEU A 16 4.33 5.52 14.02
C LEU A 16 4.58 7.02 14.08
N GLN A 17 3.61 7.85 13.72
CA GLN A 17 3.70 9.31 13.82
C GLN A 17 3.93 9.76 15.26
N TYR A 18 3.23 9.16 16.23
CA TYR A 18 3.40 9.48 17.64
C TYR A 18 4.82 9.12 18.15
N LEU A 19 5.32 7.95 17.77
CA LEU A 19 6.63 7.46 18.21
C LEU A 19 7.79 8.22 17.59
N THR A 20 7.67 8.59 16.30
CA THR A 20 8.75 9.28 15.56
C THR A 20 8.67 10.79 15.66
N GLY A 21 7.49 11.36 15.90
CA GLY A 21 7.24 12.79 15.72
C GLY A 21 7.26 13.27 14.27
N ILE A 22 7.43 12.34 13.30
CA ILE A 22 7.43 12.64 11.86
C ILE A 22 6.03 12.47 11.31
N LYS A 23 5.59 13.38 10.43
CA LYS A 23 4.28 13.26 9.78
C LYS A 23 4.21 11.99 8.94
N VAL A 24 3.21 11.15 9.18
CA VAL A 24 2.95 9.91 8.45
C VAL A 24 1.72 10.08 7.58
N TYR A 25 1.89 9.87 6.28
CA TYR A 25 0.77 9.84 5.33
C TYR A 25 0.31 8.40 5.16
N ASN A 26 -0.94 8.18 5.45
CA ASN A 26 -1.58 6.91 5.23
C ASN A 26 -2.16 6.87 3.82
N LEU A 27 -1.58 6.04 2.96
CA LEU A 27 -1.97 5.86 1.57
C LEU A 27 -2.54 4.45 1.31
N GLY A 28 -2.99 3.77 2.35
CA GLY A 28 -3.65 2.48 2.21
C GLY A 28 -5.11 2.64 1.77
N VAL A 29 -5.51 1.88 0.77
CA VAL A 29 -6.91 1.77 0.32
C VAL A 29 -7.36 0.33 0.49
N SER A 30 -8.52 0.15 1.15
CA SER A 30 -9.04 -1.18 1.46
C SER A 30 -9.39 -1.95 0.20
N GLY A 31 -8.94 -3.19 0.13
CA GLY A 31 -9.25 -4.11 -0.96
C GLY A 31 -8.39 -3.95 -2.21
N GLU A 32 -7.51 -2.94 -2.27
CA GLU A 32 -6.64 -2.77 -3.43
C GLU A 32 -5.69 -3.96 -3.64
N THR A 33 -5.55 -4.33 -4.90
CA THR A 33 -4.55 -5.29 -5.36
C THR A 33 -3.15 -4.65 -5.40
N SER A 34 -2.11 -5.47 -5.42
CA SER A 34 -0.75 -4.95 -5.57
C SER A 34 -0.52 -4.19 -6.88
N TYR A 35 -1.26 -4.56 -7.94
CA TYR A 35 -1.23 -3.86 -9.23
C TYR A 35 -1.78 -2.43 -9.11
N GLU A 36 -2.95 -2.25 -8.49
CA GLU A 36 -3.57 -0.94 -8.27
C GLU A 36 -2.70 -0.06 -7.35
N ILE A 37 -2.13 -0.65 -6.29
CA ILE A 37 -1.17 0.06 -5.43
C ILE A 37 0.06 0.50 -6.22
N ALA A 38 0.59 -0.37 -7.12
CA ALA A 38 1.74 -0.02 -7.95
C ALA A 38 1.43 1.09 -8.97
N LEU A 39 0.22 1.10 -9.55
CA LEU A 39 -0.27 2.22 -10.37
C LEU A 39 -0.27 3.52 -9.55
N ARG A 40 -0.92 3.49 -8.39
CA ARG A 40 -1.10 4.67 -7.53
C ARG A 40 0.21 5.21 -6.97
N GLN A 41 1.18 4.36 -6.67
CA GLN A 41 2.52 4.77 -6.22
C GLN A 41 3.50 5.05 -7.37
N GLY A 42 3.04 4.99 -8.62
CA GLY A 42 3.84 5.27 -9.82
C GLY A 42 4.86 4.20 -10.18
N GLY A 43 4.78 3.01 -9.57
CA GLY A 43 5.59 1.85 -9.97
C GLY A 43 5.17 1.30 -11.33
N ILE A 44 3.90 1.44 -11.69
CA ILE A 44 3.39 1.22 -13.04
C ILE A 44 2.99 2.58 -13.60
N LYS A 45 3.51 2.93 -14.76
CA LYS A 45 3.26 4.24 -15.38
C LYS A 45 1.92 4.26 -16.07
N MET A 46 1.24 5.41 -15.98
CA MET A 46 -0.02 5.68 -16.64
C MET A 46 0.13 6.78 -17.67
N TYR A 47 -0.67 6.73 -18.72
CA TYR A 47 -0.64 7.67 -19.83
C TYR A 47 -2.03 8.01 -20.31
N VAL A 48 -2.22 9.21 -20.84
CA VAL A 48 -3.40 9.57 -21.62
C VAL A 48 -3.37 8.86 -22.96
N ARG A 49 -4.43 8.15 -23.32
CA ARG A 49 -4.49 7.44 -24.61
C ARG A 49 -4.69 8.37 -25.79
N ASP A 50 -5.61 9.32 -25.66
CA ASP A 50 -6.02 10.21 -26.74
C ASP A 50 -5.82 11.69 -26.37
N THR A 51 -5.46 12.54 -27.34
CA THR A 51 -5.39 13.97 -27.12
C THR A 51 -6.75 14.56 -26.81
N PHE A 52 -6.84 15.39 -25.78
CA PHE A 52 -8.05 16.12 -25.41
C PHE A 52 -7.77 17.59 -25.11
N GLU A 53 -8.81 18.42 -25.18
CA GLU A 53 -8.81 19.81 -24.70
C GLU A 53 -9.86 19.96 -23.61
N VAL A 54 -9.52 20.64 -22.53
CA VAL A 54 -10.40 20.86 -21.40
C VAL A 54 -10.30 22.29 -20.89
N GLY A 55 -11.48 22.94 -20.76
CA GLY A 55 -11.64 24.23 -20.08
C GLY A 55 -11.69 24.07 -18.56
N TYR A 56 -11.77 25.18 -17.85
CA TYR A 56 -11.76 25.15 -16.38
C TYR A 56 -13.02 24.51 -15.79
N ASP A 57 -14.20 24.86 -16.30
CA ASP A 57 -15.49 24.33 -15.83
C ASP A 57 -16.01 23.13 -16.68
N ASP A 58 -15.20 22.70 -17.64
CA ASP A 58 -15.56 21.60 -18.53
C ASP A 58 -15.12 20.25 -17.92
N SER A 59 -15.91 19.22 -18.21
CA SER A 59 -15.54 17.83 -17.97
C SER A 59 -15.54 17.10 -19.29
N VAL A 60 -14.45 16.42 -19.61
CA VAL A 60 -14.28 15.66 -20.85
C VAL A 60 -13.98 14.21 -20.57
N ASP A 61 -14.40 13.35 -21.51
CA ASP A 61 -14.08 11.92 -21.44
C ASP A 61 -12.58 11.71 -21.65
N VAL A 62 -11.99 10.82 -20.85
CA VAL A 62 -10.59 10.47 -20.96
C VAL A 62 -10.41 8.96 -20.84
N THR A 63 -9.45 8.41 -21.55
CA THR A 63 -8.97 7.05 -21.32
C THR A 63 -7.55 7.11 -20.81
N ILE A 64 -7.33 6.53 -19.63
CA ILE A 64 -6.00 6.33 -19.05
C ILE A 64 -5.59 4.89 -19.33
N VAL A 65 -4.36 4.70 -19.75
CA VAL A 65 -3.77 3.38 -20.01
C VAL A 65 -2.48 3.19 -19.22
N ASP A 66 -2.16 1.96 -18.88
CA ASP A 66 -0.85 1.60 -18.36
C ASP A 66 0.23 1.56 -19.45
N GLU A 67 1.45 1.31 -19.07
CA GLU A 67 2.60 1.22 -20.00
C GLU A 67 2.49 0.07 -21.03
N ASN A 68 1.57 -0.86 -20.85
CA ASN A 68 1.27 -1.95 -21.79
C ASN A 68 0.05 -1.66 -22.65
N GLY A 69 -0.61 -0.52 -22.47
CA GLY A 69 -1.80 -0.09 -23.19
C GLY A 69 -3.11 -0.65 -22.60
N GLY A 70 -3.07 -1.29 -21.45
CA GLY A 70 -4.26 -1.72 -20.71
C GLY A 70 -5.00 -0.51 -20.13
N GLU A 71 -6.32 -0.48 -20.23
CA GLU A 71 -7.12 0.58 -19.62
C GLU A 71 -7.05 0.50 -18.10
N VAL A 72 -6.89 1.65 -17.45
CA VAL A 72 -6.74 1.79 -16.01
C VAL A 72 -8.02 2.38 -15.41
N TYR A 73 -8.59 1.62 -14.48
CA TYR A 73 -9.67 2.07 -13.63
C TYR A 73 -9.26 1.80 -12.18
N MET A 74 -9.34 2.78 -11.32
CA MET A 74 -8.99 2.67 -9.90
C MET A 74 -10.15 3.17 -9.06
N ALA A 75 -10.40 2.49 -7.95
CA ALA A 75 -11.43 2.90 -7.00
C ALA A 75 -11.14 4.25 -6.34
N ASP A 76 -9.86 4.61 -6.26
CA ASP A 76 -9.39 5.85 -5.66
C ASP A 76 -8.02 6.23 -6.24
N PHE A 77 -7.98 7.24 -7.09
CA PHE A 77 -6.74 7.76 -7.66
C PHE A 77 -5.92 8.60 -6.68
N SER A 78 -6.55 9.18 -5.64
CA SER A 78 -5.89 10.10 -4.72
C SER A 78 -5.27 9.40 -3.51
N ALA A 79 -5.89 8.31 -3.04
CA ALA A 79 -5.47 7.52 -1.88
C ALA A 79 -5.24 8.31 -0.58
N TYR A 80 -6.04 9.28 -0.34
CA TYR A 80 -6.12 9.88 0.99
C TYR A 80 -7.21 9.14 1.77
N GLY A 81 -6.81 8.15 2.54
CA GLY A 81 -7.71 7.36 3.37
C GLY A 81 -8.83 8.19 4.01
N TYR A 82 -9.91 7.58 4.33
CA TYR A 82 -11.24 8.02 4.83
C TYR A 82 -11.30 9.27 5.76
N THR A 83 -10.26 10.05 5.92
CA THR A 83 -10.15 11.14 6.89
C THR A 83 -10.15 12.55 6.33
N GLU A 84 -9.80 12.71 5.06
CA GLU A 84 -9.99 13.97 4.38
C GLU A 84 -11.35 13.94 3.67
N PRO A 85 -12.10 15.03 3.65
CA PRO A 85 -13.28 15.11 2.79
C PRO A 85 -12.77 14.82 1.38
N GLN A 86 -13.36 13.84 0.72
CA GLN A 86 -12.99 13.35 -0.59
C GLN A 86 -12.54 14.50 -1.49
N GLU A 87 -11.27 14.86 -1.39
CA GLU A 87 -10.59 15.56 -2.46
C GLU A 87 -10.50 14.49 -3.55
N SER A 88 -11.63 14.40 -4.26
CA SER A 88 -11.85 13.53 -5.37
C SER A 88 -10.60 13.46 -6.22
N ASP A 89 -10.12 12.30 -6.38
CA ASP A 89 -9.21 11.74 -7.36
C ASP A 89 -8.41 12.80 -8.16
N ILE A 90 -7.46 13.44 -7.47
CA ILE A 90 -6.57 14.42 -8.10
C ILE A 90 -5.41 13.66 -8.78
N VAL A 91 -5.20 14.01 -10.03
CA VAL A 91 -4.04 13.57 -10.82
C VAL A 91 -3.24 14.78 -11.32
N TYR A 92 -1.97 14.55 -11.61
CA TYR A 92 -1.08 15.54 -12.21
C TYR A 92 -0.75 15.13 -13.65
N ILE A 93 -0.90 16.09 -14.58
CA ILE A 93 -0.55 15.94 -15.99
C ILE A 93 0.19 17.23 -16.38
N ASN A 94 1.43 17.14 -16.86
CA ASN A 94 2.28 18.30 -17.17
C ASN A 94 2.40 19.32 -16.01
N ASP A 95 2.52 18.81 -14.76
CA ASP A 95 2.60 19.60 -13.53
C ASP A 95 1.32 20.41 -13.20
N GLU A 96 0.25 20.24 -13.96
CA GLU A 96 -1.08 20.81 -13.68
C GLU A 96 -1.96 19.78 -12.97
N MET A 97 -2.80 20.23 -12.03
CA MET A 97 -3.78 19.40 -11.32
C MET A 97 -5.06 19.24 -12.13
N PHE A 98 -5.55 18.02 -12.14
CA PHE A 98 -6.83 17.65 -12.71
C PHE A 98 -7.61 16.80 -11.72
N LYS A 99 -8.93 16.96 -11.73
CA LYS A 99 -9.82 16.05 -11.03
C LYS A 99 -10.30 15.00 -12.02
N ILE A 100 -10.17 13.72 -11.64
CA ILE A 100 -10.66 12.59 -12.41
C ILE A 100 -11.84 11.95 -11.66
N THR A 101 -12.87 11.53 -12.37
CA THR A 101 -14.07 10.86 -11.82
C THR A 101 -14.55 9.78 -12.78
N GLY A 102 -15.39 8.87 -12.30
CA GLY A 102 -15.98 7.82 -13.12
C GLY A 102 -15.59 6.42 -12.65
N THR A 103 -16.12 5.44 -13.33
CA THR A 103 -15.95 4.02 -13.05
C THR A 103 -15.67 3.27 -14.37
N GLU A 104 -15.29 1.99 -14.27
CA GLU A 104 -15.14 1.14 -15.44
C GLU A 104 -16.42 1.07 -16.29
N GLU A 105 -17.62 1.12 -15.66
CA GLU A 105 -18.90 1.06 -16.37
C GLU A 105 -19.28 2.40 -17.02
N GLU A 106 -18.93 3.53 -16.39
CA GLU A 106 -19.29 4.87 -16.82
C GLU A 106 -18.23 5.53 -17.71
N GLY A 107 -16.99 5.00 -17.69
CA GLY A 107 -15.83 5.65 -18.25
C GLY A 107 -15.25 6.70 -17.30
N LEU A 108 -14.05 7.19 -17.61
CA LEU A 108 -13.38 8.24 -16.82
C LEU A 108 -13.66 9.61 -17.43
N HIS A 109 -13.88 10.58 -16.57
CA HIS A 109 -14.04 11.98 -16.90
C HIS A 109 -13.01 12.81 -16.19
N ILE A 110 -12.47 13.83 -16.86
CA ILE A 110 -11.42 14.69 -16.30
C ILE A 110 -11.83 16.17 -16.46
N CYS A 111 -11.58 16.96 -15.42
CA CYS A 111 -11.69 18.40 -15.45
C CYS A 111 -10.45 19.05 -14.83
N ARG A 112 -10.18 20.30 -15.17
CA ARG A 112 -9.10 21.06 -14.53
C ARG A 112 -9.43 21.31 -13.06
N TYR A 113 -8.40 21.24 -12.23
CA TYR A 113 -8.51 21.53 -10.80
C TYR A 113 -7.43 22.53 -10.40
N SER A 114 -7.76 23.48 -9.54
CA SER A 114 -6.82 24.43 -8.96
C SER A 114 -7.29 24.87 -7.58
N ASP A 115 -6.36 24.97 -6.65
CA ASP A 115 -6.60 25.54 -5.31
C ASP A 115 -6.54 27.07 -5.30
N GLU A 116 -6.15 27.72 -6.42
CA GLU A 116 -5.98 29.16 -6.56
C GLU A 116 -7.03 29.77 -7.51
N GLU A 117 -7.26 31.08 -7.42
CA GLU A 117 -8.07 31.82 -8.42
C GLU A 117 -7.42 31.73 -9.81
N VAL A 118 -8.09 31.08 -10.75
CA VAL A 118 -7.59 30.79 -12.08
C VAL A 118 -8.31 31.62 -13.15
N ASN A 119 -7.61 31.86 -14.26
CA ASN A 119 -8.21 32.46 -15.45
C ASN A 119 -9.15 31.44 -16.14
N TYR A 120 -10.45 31.67 -16.01
CA TYR A 120 -11.51 30.77 -16.48
C TYR A 120 -11.59 30.63 -18.01
N ASP A 121 -10.95 31.51 -18.78
CA ASP A 121 -11.04 31.55 -20.24
C ASP A 121 -9.96 30.66 -20.94
N ALA A 122 -9.08 30.02 -20.19
CA ALA A 122 -7.97 29.26 -20.77
C ALA A 122 -8.33 27.77 -20.93
N PHE A 123 -8.14 27.23 -22.14
CA PHE A 123 -8.15 25.79 -22.41
C PHE A 123 -6.75 25.21 -22.24
N THR A 124 -6.68 23.99 -21.71
CA THR A 124 -5.44 23.19 -21.69
C THR A 124 -5.58 22.04 -22.68
N THR A 125 -4.58 21.89 -23.54
CA THR A 125 -4.48 20.73 -24.43
C THR A 125 -3.53 19.72 -23.81
N VAL A 126 -4.02 18.51 -23.58
CA VAL A 126 -3.22 17.37 -23.15
C VAL A 126 -3.08 16.42 -24.34
N TYR A 127 -1.84 16.17 -24.72
CA TYR A 127 -1.54 15.29 -25.88
C TYR A 127 -1.56 13.81 -25.47
N ALA A 128 -1.86 12.95 -26.44
CA ALA A 128 -1.73 11.50 -26.27
C ALA A 128 -0.30 11.14 -25.79
N ASP A 129 -0.18 10.04 -25.08
CA ASP A 129 1.05 9.56 -24.46
C ASP A 129 1.65 10.48 -23.39
N THR A 130 0.92 11.51 -22.95
CA THR A 130 1.33 12.32 -21.80
C THR A 130 1.16 11.51 -20.51
N GLN A 131 2.20 11.47 -19.68
CA GLN A 131 2.19 10.71 -18.44
C GLN A 131 1.23 11.33 -17.42
N VAL A 132 0.48 10.45 -16.74
CA VAL A 132 -0.45 10.78 -15.64
C VAL A 132 0.17 10.32 -14.33
N TYR A 133 0.19 11.19 -13.35
CA TYR A 133 0.63 10.87 -11.99
C TYR A 133 -0.54 10.99 -11.03
N THR A 134 -0.70 10.03 -10.16
CA THR A 134 -1.58 10.20 -9.00
C THR A 134 -0.99 11.25 -8.05
N LYS A 135 -1.82 11.85 -7.20
CA LYS A 135 -1.35 12.76 -6.16
C LYS A 135 -0.31 12.11 -5.25
N ALA A 136 -0.51 10.84 -4.90
CA ALA A 136 0.44 10.06 -4.10
C ALA A 136 1.82 9.93 -4.77
N SER A 137 1.87 9.53 -6.04
CA SER A 137 3.12 9.34 -6.76
C SER A 137 3.84 10.65 -7.09
N TYR A 138 3.11 11.77 -7.21
CA TYR A 138 3.67 13.08 -7.53
C TYR A 138 4.20 13.81 -6.29
N GLU A 139 3.36 13.94 -5.24
CA GLU A 139 3.68 14.76 -4.06
C GLU A 139 4.55 14.04 -3.01
N ARG A 140 4.56 12.70 -3.01
CA ARG A 140 5.26 11.91 -1.97
C ARG A 140 6.62 11.40 -2.44
N LYS A 141 7.19 11.98 -3.49
CA LYS A 141 8.58 11.70 -3.88
C LYS A 141 9.55 12.08 -2.76
N ASN A 142 10.55 11.21 -2.56
CA ASN A 142 11.57 11.33 -1.51
C ASN A 142 11.06 11.17 -0.06
N ASP A 143 9.79 10.81 0.15
CA ASP A 143 9.32 10.37 1.46
C ASP A 143 9.86 8.96 1.77
N ILE A 144 10.08 8.66 3.05
CA ILE A 144 10.37 7.28 3.50
C ILE A 144 9.16 6.41 3.14
N LEU A 145 9.41 5.34 2.39
CA LEU A 145 8.36 4.48 1.86
C LEU A 145 8.18 3.22 2.71
N ILE A 146 6.97 2.97 3.17
CA ILE A 146 6.62 1.74 3.90
C ILE A 146 5.56 1.01 3.10
N LEU A 147 5.87 -0.18 2.63
CA LEU A 147 5.04 -0.95 1.71
C LEU A 147 4.56 -2.26 2.35
N GLU A 148 3.25 -2.48 2.31
CA GLU A 148 2.58 -3.72 2.68
C GLU A 148 1.55 -4.05 1.59
N ILE A 149 1.94 -4.87 0.62
CA ILE A 149 1.14 -5.16 -0.58
C ILE A 149 1.09 -6.66 -0.86
N GLY A 150 0.10 -7.05 -1.63
CA GLY A 150 0.01 -8.39 -2.21
C GLY A 150 -1.07 -9.29 -1.62
N SER A 151 -1.61 -9.01 -0.43
CA SER A 151 -2.63 -9.85 0.24
C SER A 151 -3.91 -10.01 -0.58
N ASN A 152 -4.29 -9.00 -1.37
CA ASN A 152 -5.49 -9.02 -2.22
C ASN A 152 -5.19 -9.45 -3.67
N GLY A 153 -4.02 -10.02 -3.95
CA GLY A 153 -3.64 -10.42 -5.31
C GLY A 153 -3.06 -9.27 -6.13
N GLY A 154 -3.30 -9.30 -7.46
CA GLY A 154 -2.70 -8.35 -8.41
C GLY A 154 -1.31 -8.79 -8.88
N TRP A 155 -0.97 -10.07 -8.63
CA TRP A 155 0.27 -10.71 -9.06
C TRP A 155 0.05 -12.21 -9.32
N GLU A 156 0.83 -12.76 -10.22
CA GLU A 156 0.74 -14.17 -10.62
C GLU A 156 1.82 -15.03 -9.96
N ASN A 157 2.94 -14.41 -9.59
CA ASN A 157 4.07 -15.08 -8.97
C ASN A 157 4.94 -14.07 -8.21
N TYR A 158 5.82 -14.57 -7.32
CA TYR A 158 6.67 -13.72 -6.50
C TYR A 158 7.60 -12.79 -7.30
N ARG A 159 8.03 -13.19 -8.50
CA ARG A 159 8.86 -12.32 -9.35
C ARG A 159 8.08 -11.06 -9.76
N GLN A 160 6.82 -11.22 -10.16
CA GLN A 160 5.97 -10.08 -10.51
C GLN A 160 5.70 -9.19 -9.30
N LEU A 161 5.38 -9.79 -8.14
CA LEU A 161 5.18 -9.04 -6.90
C LEU A 161 6.44 -8.23 -6.53
N ILE A 162 7.64 -8.84 -6.57
CA ILE A 162 8.89 -8.14 -6.32
C ILE A 162 9.12 -7.01 -7.33
N SER A 163 8.83 -7.25 -8.63
CA SER A 163 8.98 -6.18 -9.63
C SER A 163 8.08 -4.98 -9.36
N GLN A 164 6.88 -5.18 -8.79
CA GLN A 164 6.00 -4.09 -8.36
C GLN A 164 6.59 -3.32 -7.17
N TYR A 165 7.12 -4.01 -6.16
CA TYR A 165 7.83 -3.38 -5.04
C TYR A 165 9.01 -2.54 -5.53
N ASP A 166 9.89 -3.14 -6.35
CA ASP A 166 11.09 -2.48 -6.88
C ASP A 166 10.74 -1.22 -7.69
N ALA A 167 9.71 -1.32 -8.52
CA ALA A 167 9.25 -0.19 -9.33
C ALA A 167 8.71 0.96 -8.48
N MET A 168 7.97 0.68 -7.39
CA MET A 168 7.50 1.70 -6.46
C MET A 168 8.66 2.34 -5.68
N ILE A 169 9.61 1.54 -5.20
CA ILE A 169 10.83 2.03 -4.53
C ILE A 169 11.61 2.94 -5.48
N GLN A 170 11.83 2.49 -6.72
CA GLN A 170 12.53 3.30 -7.72
C GLN A 170 11.79 4.60 -8.03
N ASN A 171 10.45 4.56 -8.17
CA ASN A 171 9.66 5.76 -8.45
C ASN A 171 9.66 6.74 -7.29
N SER A 172 9.72 6.27 -6.05
CA SER A 172 9.72 7.14 -4.87
C SER A 172 10.93 8.09 -4.84
N GLY A 173 12.04 7.67 -5.43
CA GLY A 173 13.31 8.41 -5.41
C GLY A 173 13.98 8.47 -4.04
N CYS A 174 13.45 7.77 -3.04
CA CYS A 174 13.99 7.71 -1.68
C CYS A 174 14.72 6.37 -1.48
N ASP A 175 15.94 6.43 -0.93
CA ASP A 175 16.70 5.23 -0.57
C ASP A 175 16.19 4.56 0.72
N TYR A 176 15.30 5.24 1.46
CA TYR A 176 14.76 4.78 2.73
C TYR A 176 13.40 4.12 2.54
N TYR A 177 13.34 2.81 2.74
CA TYR A 177 12.09 2.06 2.63
C TYR A 177 12.04 0.90 3.62
N ILE A 178 10.83 0.47 3.94
CA ILE A 178 10.56 -0.70 4.78
C ILE A 178 9.50 -1.55 4.06
N ILE A 179 9.78 -2.84 3.94
CA ILE A 179 8.85 -3.83 3.41
C ILE A 179 8.22 -4.59 4.57
N VAL A 180 6.91 -4.53 4.66
CA VAL A 180 6.12 -5.20 5.69
C VAL A 180 5.52 -6.48 5.11
N GLY A 181 5.82 -7.60 5.74
CA GLY A 181 5.30 -8.91 5.34
C GLY A 181 3.82 -9.07 5.64
N ASP A 182 3.19 -9.96 4.88
CA ASP A 182 1.80 -10.36 5.06
C ASP A 182 1.53 -10.89 6.48
N THR A 183 0.33 -10.65 6.97
CA THR A 183 -0.08 -11.02 8.33
C THR A 183 -1.21 -12.03 8.38
N ASP A 184 -1.67 -12.52 7.26
CA ASP A 184 -2.66 -13.58 7.20
C ASP A 184 -2.14 -14.88 7.86
N ASP A 185 -3.04 -15.68 8.38
CA ASP A 185 -2.68 -16.99 8.88
C ASP A 185 -2.16 -17.86 7.72
N PRO A 186 -1.04 -18.57 7.87
CA PRO A 186 -0.52 -19.44 6.82
C PRO A 186 -1.57 -20.43 6.31
N GLY A 187 -1.75 -20.50 4.99
CA GLY A 187 -2.74 -21.34 4.32
C GLY A 187 -4.14 -20.71 4.23
N THR A 188 -4.31 -19.44 4.58
CA THR A 188 -5.58 -18.70 4.44
C THR A 188 -5.46 -17.45 3.59
N SER A 189 -4.25 -17.11 3.13
CA SER A 189 -4.04 -15.94 2.26
C SER A 189 -4.93 -16.00 1.02
N ILE A 190 -5.58 -14.88 0.71
CA ILE A 190 -6.39 -14.72 -0.50
C ILE A 190 -5.53 -14.86 -1.76
N ALA A 191 -4.33 -14.29 -1.71
CA ALA A 191 -3.43 -14.20 -2.86
C ALA A 191 -2.53 -15.43 -3.04
N ASP A 192 -2.15 -16.10 -1.96
CA ASP A 192 -1.25 -17.25 -2.01
C ASP A 192 -1.76 -18.44 -1.17
N THR A 193 -2.48 -19.34 -1.81
CA THR A 193 -2.99 -20.58 -1.20
C THR A 193 -1.92 -21.65 -1.06
N THR A 194 -0.71 -21.44 -1.59
CA THR A 194 0.40 -22.41 -1.51
C THR A 194 1.10 -22.36 -0.16
N GLN A 195 0.92 -21.29 0.61
CA GLN A 195 1.49 -21.14 1.94
C GLN A 195 0.85 -22.12 2.93
N GLY A 196 1.57 -23.15 3.31
CA GLY A 196 1.08 -24.14 4.27
C GLY A 196 1.44 -23.78 5.73
N ILE A 197 0.72 -24.38 6.68
CA ILE A 197 1.05 -24.31 8.12
C ILE A 197 2.12 -25.33 8.55
N ARG A 198 2.60 -26.15 7.63
CA ARG A 198 3.62 -27.18 7.85
C ARG A 198 4.76 -27.07 6.87
N ASN A 199 5.95 -27.34 7.37
CA ASN A 199 7.15 -27.55 6.57
C ASN A 199 7.06 -28.87 5.79
N GLU A 200 7.97 -29.08 4.85
CA GLU A 200 8.06 -30.30 4.05
C GLU A 200 8.23 -31.60 4.90
N ASP A 201 8.89 -31.48 6.04
CA ASP A 201 9.06 -32.57 7.02
C ASP A 201 7.81 -32.85 7.86
N GLY A 202 6.71 -32.12 7.64
CA GLY A 202 5.45 -32.25 8.35
C GLY A 202 5.39 -31.55 9.71
N THR A 203 6.45 -30.86 10.14
CA THR A 203 6.43 -30.03 11.34
C THR A 203 5.60 -28.74 11.10
N TYR A 204 5.10 -28.13 12.18
CA TYR A 204 4.42 -26.85 12.06
C TYR A 204 5.43 -25.74 11.79
N ILE A 205 5.03 -24.76 10.96
CA ILE A 205 5.87 -23.63 10.57
C ILE A 205 6.30 -22.75 11.76
N GLY A 206 5.42 -22.55 12.76
CA GLY A 206 5.70 -21.72 13.92
C GLY A 206 6.13 -20.32 13.50
N VAL A 207 7.32 -19.91 13.96
CA VAL A 207 7.97 -18.65 13.57
C VAL A 207 8.89 -18.81 12.35
N GLY A 208 8.91 -19.98 11.70
CA GLY A 208 9.59 -20.15 10.42
C GLY A 208 8.92 -19.34 9.31
N ASP A 209 9.70 -18.95 8.32
CA ASP A 209 9.17 -18.20 7.18
C ASP A 209 8.26 -19.06 6.31
N THR A 210 7.17 -18.48 5.83
CA THR A 210 6.42 -18.98 4.68
C THR A 210 7.25 -18.79 3.40
N ALA A 211 6.84 -19.41 2.28
CA ALA A 211 7.52 -19.20 0.99
C ALA A 211 7.51 -17.73 0.57
N TRP A 212 6.41 -17.03 0.83
CA TRP A 212 6.30 -15.60 0.56
C TRP A 212 7.27 -14.78 1.43
N GLU A 213 7.24 -14.99 2.74
CA GLU A 213 8.13 -14.30 3.68
C GLU A 213 9.60 -14.55 3.38
N ALA A 214 9.98 -15.79 3.05
CA ALA A 214 11.34 -16.15 2.65
C ALA A 214 11.76 -15.40 1.37
N THR A 215 10.86 -15.28 0.39
CA THR A 215 11.11 -14.54 -0.84
C THR A 215 11.32 -13.06 -0.59
N LEU A 216 10.48 -12.43 0.24
CA LEU A 216 10.65 -11.01 0.60
C LEU A 216 11.94 -10.78 1.40
N ARG A 217 12.26 -11.71 2.32
CA ARG A 217 13.51 -11.64 3.09
C ARG A 217 14.74 -11.75 2.19
N GLU A 218 14.72 -12.65 1.21
CA GLU A 218 15.80 -12.79 0.22
C GLU A 218 15.98 -11.52 -0.62
N ALA A 219 14.86 -10.90 -1.05
CA ALA A 219 14.88 -9.73 -1.91
C ALA A 219 15.30 -8.45 -1.16
N TYR A 220 14.80 -8.25 0.06
CA TYR A 220 14.91 -6.95 0.75
C TYR A 220 15.78 -6.97 2.01
N GLY A 221 16.24 -8.14 2.46
CA GLY A 221 17.20 -8.27 3.54
C GLY A 221 16.78 -7.54 4.82
N GLU A 222 17.62 -6.60 5.25
CA GLU A 222 17.41 -5.81 6.46
C GLU A 222 16.19 -4.87 6.40
N HIS A 223 15.74 -4.49 5.20
CA HIS A 223 14.56 -3.65 5.02
C HIS A 223 13.23 -4.40 5.21
N PHE A 224 13.27 -5.71 5.31
CA PHE A 224 12.07 -6.55 5.46
C PHE A 224 11.73 -6.79 6.94
N ILE A 225 10.45 -6.63 7.28
CA ILE A 225 9.86 -7.06 8.55
C ILE A 225 8.99 -8.30 8.28
N ASN A 226 9.33 -9.45 8.85
CA ASN A 226 8.36 -10.53 8.95
C ASN A 226 7.34 -10.16 10.04
N MET A 227 6.30 -9.46 9.63
CA MET A 227 5.31 -8.90 10.56
C MET A 227 4.55 -10.00 11.30
N ARG A 228 4.24 -11.11 10.64
CA ARG A 228 3.58 -12.25 11.26
C ARG A 228 4.39 -12.81 12.44
N THR A 229 5.67 -13.07 12.23
CA THR A 229 6.54 -13.62 13.29
C THR A 229 6.79 -12.59 14.39
N TYR A 230 6.95 -11.32 14.05
CA TYR A 230 7.06 -10.26 15.04
C TYR A 230 5.84 -10.22 15.97
N LEU A 231 4.63 -10.26 15.41
CA LEU A 231 3.39 -10.23 16.20
C LEU A 231 3.17 -11.52 17.03
N ILE A 232 3.68 -12.66 16.57
CA ILE A 232 3.68 -13.90 17.37
C ILE A 232 4.59 -13.75 18.60
N GLU A 233 5.77 -13.19 18.43
CA GLU A 233 6.80 -13.12 19.47
C GLU A 233 6.58 -11.94 20.43
N ASN A 234 6.20 -10.78 19.91
CA ASN A 234 6.19 -9.52 20.64
C ASN A 234 4.79 -8.92 20.82
N GLY A 235 3.85 -9.22 19.91
CA GLY A 235 2.60 -8.49 19.81
C GLY A 235 1.77 -8.40 21.09
N LEU A 236 1.70 -9.47 21.88
CA LEU A 236 0.99 -9.43 23.17
C LEU A 236 1.77 -8.63 24.22
N THR A 237 3.10 -8.70 24.20
CA THR A 237 3.95 -7.97 25.14
C THR A 237 3.87 -6.47 24.91
N ASP A 238 3.87 -6.04 23.64
CA ASP A 238 3.78 -4.63 23.24
C ASP A 238 2.54 -3.93 23.81
N VAL A 239 1.46 -4.69 23.95
CA VAL A 239 0.16 -4.19 24.44
C VAL A 239 -0.15 -4.61 25.90
N GLY A 240 0.83 -5.18 26.62
CA GLY A 240 0.68 -5.59 28.01
C GLY A 240 -0.25 -6.79 28.24
N LEU A 241 -0.54 -7.57 27.22
CA LEU A 241 -1.34 -8.79 27.30
C LEU A 241 -0.48 -10.03 27.58
N ARG A 242 -1.11 -11.09 28.08
CA ARG A 242 -0.46 -12.38 28.32
C ARG A 242 -1.01 -13.46 27.40
N PRO A 243 -0.13 -14.35 26.87
CA PRO A 243 -0.57 -15.47 26.06
C PRO A 243 -1.52 -16.40 26.82
N THR A 244 -2.59 -16.81 26.18
CA THR A 244 -3.48 -17.88 26.62
C THR A 244 -2.99 -19.24 26.16
N VAL A 245 -3.57 -20.34 26.67
CA VAL A 245 -3.30 -21.69 26.16
C VAL A 245 -3.63 -21.82 24.66
N GLY A 246 -4.64 -21.07 24.19
CA GLY A 246 -5.00 -21.02 22.78
C GLY A 246 -3.93 -20.37 21.92
N ASP A 247 -3.33 -19.28 22.44
CA ASP A 247 -2.26 -18.57 21.73
C ASP A 247 -1.01 -19.45 21.56
N TYR A 248 -0.58 -20.17 22.59
CA TYR A 248 0.55 -21.10 22.47
C TYR A 248 0.31 -22.21 21.43
N LYS A 249 -0.95 -22.67 21.27
CA LYS A 249 -1.30 -23.61 20.20
C LYS A 249 -1.28 -22.95 18.82
N GLY A 250 -1.71 -21.70 18.74
CA GLY A 250 -1.66 -20.89 17.53
C GLY A 250 -0.22 -20.61 17.09
N PHE A 251 0.62 -20.14 17.99
CA PHE A 251 2.02 -19.80 17.74
C PHE A 251 2.83 -20.97 17.13
N ARG A 252 2.63 -22.20 17.65
CA ARG A 252 3.25 -23.39 17.07
C ARG A 252 2.88 -23.62 15.61
N ARG A 253 1.70 -23.14 15.20
CA ARG A 253 1.18 -23.28 13.83
C ARG A 253 1.51 -22.06 12.96
N GLY A 254 2.21 -21.05 13.51
CA GLY A 254 2.51 -19.82 12.81
C GLY A 254 1.39 -18.80 12.81
N ARG A 255 0.42 -18.93 13.73
CA ARG A 255 -0.74 -18.02 13.81
C ARG A 255 -0.54 -16.96 14.87
N ILE A 256 -0.89 -15.72 14.50
CA ILE A 256 -0.93 -14.57 15.41
C ILE A 256 -2.03 -14.78 16.46
N SER A 257 -1.84 -14.23 17.67
CA SER A 257 -2.83 -14.28 18.73
C SER A 257 -4.18 -13.69 18.29
N LYS A 258 -5.26 -14.38 18.62
CA LYS A 258 -6.62 -13.87 18.42
C LYS A 258 -6.93 -12.63 19.26
N GLN A 259 -6.17 -12.39 20.34
CA GLN A 259 -6.32 -11.18 21.16
C GLN A 259 -5.91 -9.90 20.42
N LEU A 260 -5.13 -10.03 19.33
CA LEU A 260 -4.70 -8.92 18.47
C LEU A 260 -5.57 -8.74 17.22
N ARG A 261 -6.54 -9.63 16.99
CA ARG A 261 -7.34 -9.65 15.78
C ARG A 261 -8.78 -9.24 16.03
N TYR A 262 -9.38 -8.58 15.03
CA TYR A 262 -10.81 -8.38 14.93
C TYR A 262 -11.50 -9.58 14.27
N ASP A 263 -10.93 -10.07 13.19
CA ASP A 263 -11.37 -11.26 12.46
C ASP A 263 -10.16 -12.09 11.97
N TRP A 264 -10.33 -12.91 10.95
CA TRP A 264 -9.28 -13.80 10.46
C TRP A 264 -8.15 -13.08 9.68
N THR A 265 -8.39 -11.89 9.17
CA THR A 265 -7.43 -11.08 8.42
C THR A 265 -7.13 -9.72 9.10
N HIS A 266 -8.14 -9.05 9.66
CA HIS A 266 -7.99 -7.72 10.24
C HIS A 266 -7.53 -7.77 11.71
N PHE A 267 -6.75 -6.77 12.09
CA PHE A 267 -6.38 -6.54 13.48
C PHE A 267 -7.40 -5.67 14.22
N ASN A 268 -7.41 -5.79 15.54
CA ASN A 268 -7.98 -4.76 16.41
C ASN A 268 -6.92 -3.69 16.74
N SER A 269 -7.28 -2.68 17.54
CA SER A 269 -6.37 -1.59 17.91
C SER A 269 -5.07 -2.08 18.58
N TYR A 270 -5.10 -3.17 19.33
CA TYR A 270 -3.89 -3.76 19.92
C TYR A 270 -2.94 -4.30 18.84
N GLY A 271 -3.48 -5.01 17.84
CA GLY A 271 -2.66 -5.55 16.75
C GLY A 271 -2.03 -4.45 15.90
N TYR A 272 -2.82 -3.44 15.54
CA TYR A 272 -2.28 -2.29 14.77
C TYR A 272 -1.28 -1.46 15.56
N TYR A 273 -1.48 -1.28 16.86
CA TYR A 273 -0.50 -0.61 17.73
C TYR A 273 0.83 -1.34 17.76
N SER A 274 0.82 -2.68 17.96
CA SER A 274 2.04 -3.49 17.92
C SER A 274 2.72 -3.47 16.54
N LYS A 275 1.93 -3.46 15.46
CA LYS A 275 2.44 -3.29 14.09
C LYS A 275 3.17 -1.96 13.92
N GLY A 276 2.61 -0.87 14.46
CA GLY A 276 3.27 0.45 14.48
C GLY A 276 4.60 0.43 15.24
N ILE A 277 4.66 -0.27 16.39
CA ILE A 277 5.90 -0.47 17.17
C ILE A 277 6.94 -1.25 16.34
N ALA A 278 6.55 -2.31 15.64
CA ALA A 278 7.44 -3.09 14.79
C ALA A 278 8.09 -2.25 13.70
N ILE A 279 7.29 -1.42 13.02
CA ILE A 279 7.76 -0.51 11.97
C ILE A 279 8.70 0.55 12.58
N TYR A 280 8.33 1.12 13.74
CA TYR A 280 9.19 2.07 14.46
C TYR A 280 10.55 1.45 14.80
N ALA A 281 10.57 0.28 15.41
CA ALA A 281 11.80 -0.42 15.79
C ALA A 281 12.69 -0.72 14.58
N LYS A 282 12.09 -1.10 13.44
CA LYS A 282 12.81 -1.34 12.19
C LYS A 282 13.46 -0.06 11.65
N GLY A 283 12.77 1.06 11.66
CA GLY A 283 13.34 2.31 11.20
C GLY A 283 14.45 2.83 12.13
N VAL A 284 14.37 2.58 13.45
CA VAL A 284 15.50 2.82 14.37
C VAL A 284 16.69 1.92 14.04
N GLU A 285 16.44 0.62 13.79
CA GLU A 285 17.50 -0.33 13.36
C GLU A 285 18.21 0.12 12.08
N LEU A 286 17.45 0.65 11.12
CA LEU A 286 17.97 1.15 9.85
C LEU A 286 18.54 2.60 9.92
N GLY A 287 18.37 3.29 11.06
CA GLY A 287 18.82 4.66 11.22
C GLY A 287 17.98 5.71 10.49
N TYR A 288 16.69 5.41 10.21
CA TYR A 288 15.78 6.33 9.52
C TYR A 288 15.21 7.40 10.46
N TRP A 289 15.11 7.08 11.74
CA TRP A 289 14.71 7.96 12.84
C TRP A 289 15.33 7.49 14.14
N GLU A 290 15.30 8.40 15.19
CA GLU A 290 15.84 8.13 16.54
C GLU A 290 14.82 7.47 17.46
#